data_0691cf7964b2562848ec7e70e04c7871
#
_entry.id   0691cf7964b2562848ec7e70e04c7871
#
_cell.length_a   1.000
_cell.length_b   1.000
_cell.length_c   1.000
_cell.angle_alpha   90.00
_cell.angle_beta   90.00
_cell.angle_gamma   90.00
#
_symmetry.space_group_name_H-M   'P 1'
#
loop_
_entity.id
_entity.type
_entity.pdbx_description
1 polymer ?
#
loop_
_entity_poly.entity_id
_entity_poly.type
_entity_poly.pdbx_seq_one_letter_code
_entity_poly.pdbx_strand_id
1 'polypeptide(L)'
;MKTATHSLAQYTSVILCFIGCIHSLPANAESNPNTAIPRAVKSSLERNQIPLDAISIAVTKIEPGKPGKHQGKTVMSWRETESMNPASTMKVLTTLAGLDILGPQYRWRTKIFTDGVIRQGTLQGNLYLQGSGDPKLIPEELAKLMKDLQGLGIQKIDGNLFFDRSAYAPSAMEHITIDGESLRAYNVPPDPLLYAFRTLSFQLGKSRTADFIDISYTPTLSQLKVVNQMQLVERSCDNWKSNIRFKLDPETVFSTDQALTAQFSGSLPRACKEVNYNVVALDPNTFLTQGFAAAWELAGGSWVKPPVGKDGLVPLAARLLLQFEGIPLADDVQDINKFSNNVMARQLLLTLALEKMGKPATTTNGELVIQSWLKQNNLNFPGLVIENGSGLSRNEAISAEQMNQLLLKARNLPVGEVFYDSLPIAGADGTMRYRLMTQLRKFLHLKKKPEVRMKTGSLADVRAISGYVLSKSGKMYAVSSFINHPNAWKGLEAHDQLLAWLLDDGPEPKQAR
;
A
#
# COMPACT_ATOMS: atom_id res chain seq x y z
N MET A 1 26.07 -43.68 -56.87
CA MET A 1 27.32 -43.78 -57.67
C MET A 1 28.40 -43.00 -56.92
N LYS A 2 29.48 -43.77 -56.63
CA LYS A 2 30.87 -43.33 -56.33
C LYS A 2 31.08 -42.50 -55.07
N THR A 3 31.57 -43.09 -54.05
CA THR A 3 32.92 -43.58 -53.61
C THR A 3 33.66 -42.49 -52.82
N ALA A 4 33.76 -42.75 -51.59
CA ALA A 4 34.81 -43.00 -50.63
C ALA A 4 36.24 -42.53 -51.01
N THR A 5 36.96 -41.88 -50.12
CA THR A 5 38.32 -42.27 -49.76
C THR A 5 38.75 -41.67 -48.40
N HIS A 6 39.36 -42.54 -47.59
CA HIS A 6 40.06 -42.31 -46.34
C HIS A 6 41.36 -41.50 -46.51
N SER A 7 41.76 -40.78 -45.45
CA SER A 7 43.18 -40.60 -45.16
C SER A 7 43.41 -40.42 -43.65
N LEU A 8 44.19 -41.36 -43.09
CA LEU A 8 44.84 -41.31 -41.78
C LEU A 8 46.06 -40.38 -41.86
N ALA A 9 46.33 -39.60 -40.83
CA ALA A 9 47.69 -39.16 -40.43
C ALA A 9 47.68 -38.64 -39.01
N GLN A 10 48.24 -39.39 -38.14
CA GLN A 10 49.43 -39.17 -37.31
C GLN A 10 49.30 -38.26 -36.10
N TYR A 11 49.40 -38.94 -34.94
CA TYR A 11 49.64 -38.37 -33.60
C TYR A 11 51.01 -37.70 -33.50
N THR A 12 51.04 -36.46 -32.96
CA THR A 12 52.24 -35.89 -32.35
C THR A 12 51.91 -35.35 -30.97
N SER A 13 52.41 -36.04 -29.95
CA SER A 13 52.27 -35.64 -28.54
C SER A 13 53.11 -34.42 -28.27
N VAL A 14 52.52 -33.31 -27.83
CA VAL A 14 53.21 -32.18 -27.21
C VAL A 14 52.83 -32.15 -25.75
N ILE A 15 53.77 -32.49 -24.88
CA ILE A 15 53.69 -32.29 -23.44
C ILE A 15 53.91 -30.79 -23.18
N LEU A 16 52.84 -30.05 -22.79
CA LEU A 16 52.95 -28.71 -22.24
C LEU A 16 52.83 -28.79 -20.71
N CYS A 17 53.91 -28.42 -20.05
CA CYS A 17 53.98 -28.16 -18.63
C CYS A 17 53.00 -26.99 -18.25
N PHE A 18 51.95 -27.31 -17.54
CA PHE A 18 51.12 -26.29 -16.86
C PHE A 18 51.84 -25.85 -15.57
N ILE A 19 52.46 -24.71 -15.60
CA ILE A 19 52.86 -23.96 -14.40
C ILE A 19 51.58 -23.41 -13.81
N GLY A 20 51.15 -23.97 -12.68
CA GLY A 20 49.98 -23.51 -11.94
C GLY A 20 50.18 -22.12 -11.38
N CYS A 21 49.56 -21.10 -11.98
CA CYS A 21 49.29 -19.84 -11.30
C CYS A 21 48.14 -20.09 -10.34
N ILE A 22 48.44 -20.35 -9.08
CA ILE A 22 47.49 -20.28 -7.98
C ILE A 22 47.11 -18.79 -7.83
N HIS A 23 46.02 -18.39 -8.46
CA HIS A 23 45.37 -17.12 -8.12
C HIS A 23 44.73 -17.33 -6.75
N SER A 24 45.38 -16.79 -5.73
CA SER A 24 44.80 -16.59 -4.40
C SER A 24 43.52 -15.76 -4.56
N LEU A 25 42.36 -16.41 -4.46
CA LEU A 25 41.09 -15.74 -4.19
C LEU A 25 41.28 -14.89 -2.93
N PRO A 26 40.80 -13.64 -2.89
CA PRO A 26 40.79 -12.90 -1.64
C PRO A 26 39.81 -13.58 -0.68
N ALA A 27 40.35 -14.39 0.21
CA ALA A 27 39.64 -14.80 1.42
C ALA A 27 39.61 -13.56 2.32
N ASN A 28 38.45 -12.94 2.40
CA ASN A 28 38.02 -12.17 3.57
C ASN A 28 36.62 -11.63 3.28
N ALA A 29 35.63 -12.51 3.14
CA ALA A 29 34.32 -12.22 3.70
C ALA A 29 34.48 -12.52 5.20
N GLU A 30 34.77 -11.50 6.02
CA GLU A 30 34.59 -11.59 7.45
C GLU A 30 33.16 -12.02 7.70
N SER A 31 32.99 -13.29 8.10
CA SER A 31 31.73 -13.80 8.60
C SER A 31 31.34 -12.91 9.79
N ASN A 32 30.40 -12.00 9.56
CA ASN A 32 29.78 -11.21 10.62
C ASN A 32 29.32 -12.20 11.72
N PRO A 33 29.69 -11.99 12.99
CA PRO A 33 29.30 -12.90 14.04
C PRO A 33 27.78 -12.92 14.09
N ASN A 34 27.17 -14.06 13.70
CA ASN A 34 25.76 -14.34 13.88
C ASN A 34 25.41 -14.08 15.34
N THR A 35 24.84 -12.91 15.63
CA THR A 35 24.43 -12.58 16.97
C THR A 35 23.22 -13.47 17.26
N ALA A 36 23.30 -14.31 18.29
CA ALA A 36 22.24 -15.24 18.61
C ALA A 36 20.89 -14.51 18.75
N ILE A 37 19.85 -15.08 18.15
CA ILE A 37 18.48 -14.56 18.29
C ILE A 37 18.15 -14.39 19.79
N PRO A 38 17.60 -13.24 20.22
CA PRO A 38 17.25 -13.02 21.62
C PRO A 38 16.38 -14.16 22.16
N ARG A 39 16.68 -14.62 23.37
CA ARG A 39 16.01 -15.80 23.97
C ARG A 39 14.48 -15.68 23.94
N ALA A 40 13.94 -14.48 24.22
CA ALA A 40 12.50 -14.25 24.23
C ALA A 40 11.88 -14.43 22.81
N VAL A 41 12.59 -13.98 21.77
CA VAL A 41 12.17 -14.19 20.36
C VAL A 41 12.17 -15.68 20.03
N LYS A 42 13.29 -16.38 20.33
CA LYS A 42 13.42 -17.81 20.08
C LYS A 42 12.33 -18.61 20.79
N SER A 43 12.10 -18.36 22.08
CA SER A 43 11.06 -19.05 22.87
C SER A 43 9.65 -18.77 22.34
N SER A 44 9.39 -17.57 21.82
CA SER A 44 8.09 -17.26 21.18
C SER A 44 7.89 -18.05 19.88
N LEU A 45 8.93 -18.15 19.04
CA LEU A 45 8.87 -18.94 17.81
C LEU A 45 8.63 -20.42 18.09
N GLU A 46 9.36 -20.98 19.06
CA GLU A 46 9.24 -22.38 19.48
C GLU A 46 7.81 -22.71 19.99
N ARG A 47 7.25 -21.90 20.89
CA ARG A 47 5.88 -22.07 21.39
C ARG A 47 4.84 -22.05 20.28
N ASN A 48 5.07 -21.26 19.23
CA ASN A 48 4.17 -21.09 18.11
C ASN A 48 4.46 -22.04 16.94
N GLN A 49 5.40 -22.98 17.12
CA GLN A 49 5.79 -23.97 16.11
C GLN A 49 6.24 -23.29 14.79
N ILE A 50 7.03 -22.23 14.91
CA ILE A 50 7.68 -21.53 13.80
C ILE A 50 9.17 -21.84 13.87
N PRO A 51 9.71 -22.59 12.90
CA PRO A 51 11.12 -22.97 12.91
C PRO A 51 12.02 -21.75 12.63
N LEU A 52 13.28 -21.81 13.07
CA LEU A 52 14.23 -20.70 12.94
C LEU A 52 14.67 -20.43 11.50
N ASP A 53 14.49 -21.37 10.60
CA ASP A 53 14.72 -21.19 9.16
C ASP A 53 13.56 -20.48 8.44
N ALA A 54 12.42 -20.32 9.10
CA ALA A 54 11.28 -19.56 8.59
C ALA A 54 11.33 -18.06 8.92
N ILE A 55 12.32 -17.59 9.69
CA ILE A 55 12.48 -16.17 10.06
C ILE A 55 13.80 -15.63 9.52
N SER A 56 13.75 -14.39 9.03
CA SER A 56 14.89 -13.54 8.70
C SER A 56 14.86 -12.29 9.57
N ILE A 57 16.02 -11.84 10.07
CA ILE A 57 16.16 -10.65 10.90
C ILE A 57 17.40 -9.88 10.50
N ALA A 58 17.26 -8.58 10.32
CA ALA A 58 18.37 -7.63 10.23
C ALA A 58 18.14 -6.49 11.22
N VAL A 59 19.15 -6.16 12.04
CA VAL A 59 19.16 -5.01 12.92
C VAL A 59 20.44 -4.22 12.70
N THR A 60 20.30 -2.96 12.30
CA THR A 60 21.39 -2.05 12.01
C THR A 60 21.28 -0.84 12.93
N LYS A 61 22.29 -0.60 13.79
CA LYS A 61 22.40 0.63 14.55
C LYS A 61 22.74 1.78 13.61
N ILE A 62 21.97 2.85 13.69
CA ILE A 62 22.21 4.07 12.91
C ILE A 62 23.06 5.01 13.74
N GLU A 63 24.22 5.37 13.24
CA GLU A 63 25.19 6.23 13.92
C GLU A 63 25.42 7.50 13.08
N PRO A 64 25.75 8.63 13.74
CA PRO A 64 26.26 9.78 13.02
C PRO A 64 27.51 9.39 12.23
N GLY A 65 27.54 9.71 10.94
CA GLY A 65 28.69 9.52 10.06
C GLY A 65 29.42 10.83 9.77
N LYS A 66 29.86 11.00 8.50
CA LYS A 66 30.36 12.29 8.00
C LYS A 66 29.33 13.38 8.20
N PRO A 67 29.69 14.68 8.32
CA PRO A 67 28.71 15.75 8.53
C PRO A 67 27.49 15.63 7.60
N GLY A 68 26.29 15.56 8.22
CA GLY A 68 25.02 15.43 7.50
C GLY A 68 24.71 14.04 6.96
N LYS A 69 25.46 12.98 7.31
CA LYS A 69 25.20 11.60 6.89
C LYS A 69 25.11 10.66 8.08
N HIS A 70 24.32 9.61 7.90
CA HIS A 70 24.23 8.48 8.82
C HIS A 70 24.96 7.27 8.22
N GLN A 71 25.57 6.46 9.10
CA GLN A 71 26.15 5.18 8.74
C GLN A 71 25.52 4.07 9.57
N GLY A 72 25.47 2.85 9.00
CA GLY A 72 24.91 1.69 9.65
C GLY A 72 26.00 0.79 10.23
N LYS A 73 25.75 0.27 11.44
CA LYS A 73 26.54 -0.81 12.01
C LYS A 73 25.59 -1.98 12.31
N THR A 74 25.80 -3.12 11.64
CA THR A 74 25.01 -4.32 11.92
C THR A 74 25.27 -4.77 13.36
N VAL A 75 24.22 -4.92 14.15
CA VAL A 75 24.26 -5.34 15.54
C VAL A 75 23.65 -6.71 15.77
N MET A 76 22.78 -7.14 14.86
CA MET A 76 22.21 -8.48 14.83
C MET A 76 21.81 -8.84 13.42
N SER A 77 22.06 -10.07 13.01
CA SER A 77 21.61 -10.64 11.75
C SER A 77 21.27 -12.12 11.91
N TRP A 78 20.24 -12.55 11.19
CA TRP A 78 19.85 -13.96 11.11
C TRP A 78 19.17 -14.19 9.76
N ARG A 79 19.80 -15.00 8.89
CA ARG A 79 19.33 -15.25 7.52
C ARG A 79 18.96 -13.96 6.77
N GLU A 80 19.68 -12.87 7.08
CA GLU A 80 19.37 -11.51 6.64
C GLU A 80 19.46 -11.31 5.14
N THR A 81 20.25 -12.15 4.45
CA THR A 81 20.45 -12.12 3.00
C THR A 81 19.43 -12.96 2.24
N GLU A 82 18.67 -13.79 2.93
CA GLU A 82 17.64 -14.63 2.32
C GLU A 82 16.49 -13.78 1.78
N SER A 83 16.18 -13.99 0.50
CA SER A 83 15.06 -13.31 -0.14
C SER A 83 13.75 -13.96 0.31
N MET A 84 12.89 -13.19 0.96
CA MET A 84 11.63 -13.63 1.55
C MET A 84 10.48 -12.72 1.13
N ASN A 85 9.25 -13.23 1.20
CA ASN A 85 8.07 -12.41 0.94
C ASN A 85 7.92 -11.39 2.08
N PRO A 86 7.97 -10.08 1.78
CA PRO A 86 7.88 -9.02 2.77
C PRO A 86 6.44 -8.60 3.09
N ALA A 87 5.45 -9.15 2.38
CA ALA A 87 4.09 -8.64 2.41
C ALA A 87 4.06 -7.10 2.32
N SER A 88 3.16 -6.44 3.03
CA SER A 88 3.01 -4.98 2.97
C SER A 88 4.21 -4.15 3.45
N THR A 89 5.32 -4.76 3.93
CA THR A 89 6.55 -3.98 4.16
C THR A 89 7.21 -3.57 2.84
N MET A 90 6.86 -4.17 1.69
CA MET A 90 7.24 -3.70 0.35
C MET A 90 6.88 -2.22 0.12
N LYS A 91 5.81 -1.73 0.77
CA LYS A 91 5.42 -0.32 0.70
C LYS A 91 6.49 0.66 1.18
N VAL A 92 7.43 0.22 2.03
CA VAL A 92 8.60 1.00 2.43
C VAL A 92 9.43 1.40 1.21
N LEU A 93 9.69 0.45 0.30
CA LEU A 93 10.40 0.72 -0.96
C LEU A 93 9.58 1.64 -1.87
N THR A 94 8.31 1.31 -2.11
CA THR A 94 7.44 2.06 -3.02
C THR A 94 7.25 3.51 -2.57
N THR A 95 7.01 3.73 -1.28
CA THR A 95 6.76 5.08 -0.75
C THR A 95 8.02 5.92 -0.65
N LEU A 96 9.15 5.33 -0.28
CA LEU A 96 10.43 6.05 -0.26
C LEU A 96 10.86 6.45 -1.67
N ALA A 97 10.81 5.52 -2.63
CA ALA A 97 11.11 5.82 -4.03
C ALA A 97 10.14 6.88 -4.59
N GLY A 98 8.85 6.77 -4.27
CA GLY A 98 7.84 7.76 -4.66
C GLY A 98 8.16 9.16 -4.18
N LEU A 99 8.46 9.31 -2.89
CA LEU A 99 8.84 10.61 -2.30
C LEU A 99 10.11 11.20 -2.92
N ASP A 100 11.14 10.38 -3.14
CA ASP A 100 12.42 10.87 -3.64
C ASP A 100 12.37 11.21 -5.14
N ILE A 101 11.60 10.44 -5.94
CA ILE A 101 11.48 10.62 -7.39
C ILE A 101 10.53 11.78 -7.76
N LEU A 102 9.40 11.91 -7.07
CA LEU A 102 8.34 12.88 -7.41
C LEU A 102 8.41 14.13 -6.53
N GLY A 103 8.99 14.03 -5.35
CA GLY A 103 8.97 15.06 -4.33
C GLY A 103 7.71 15.03 -3.46
N PRO A 104 7.80 15.46 -2.17
CA PRO A 104 6.69 15.37 -1.22
C PRO A 104 5.49 16.26 -1.57
N GLN A 105 5.69 17.29 -2.39
CA GLN A 105 4.66 18.23 -2.84
C GLN A 105 4.00 17.84 -4.17
N TYR A 106 4.37 16.70 -4.77
CA TYR A 106 3.71 16.21 -5.97
C TYR A 106 2.21 16.06 -5.73
N ARG A 107 1.39 16.44 -6.74
CA ARG A 107 -0.08 16.35 -6.70
C ARG A 107 -0.59 15.71 -7.99
N TRP A 108 -1.54 14.81 -7.84
CA TRP A 108 -2.27 14.25 -8.98
C TRP A 108 -3.25 15.27 -9.55
N ARG A 109 -3.60 15.07 -10.83
CA ARG A 109 -4.48 15.99 -11.56
C ARG A 109 -5.64 15.24 -12.17
N THR A 110 -6.85 15.65 -11.79
CA THR A 110 -8.09 15.25 -12.47
C THR A 110 -8.53 16.40 -13.34
N LYS A 111 -8.61 16.17 -14.64
CA LYS A 111 -9.02 17.18 -15.62
C LYS A 111 -10.46 16.93 -16.06
N ILE A 112 -11.24 18.00 -16.18
CA ILE A 112 -12.60 17.95 -16.71
C ILE A 112 -12.67 18.74 -18.00
N PHE A 113 -13.15 18.08 -19.04
CA PHE A 113 -13.38 18.67 -20.37
C PHE A 113 -14.86 18.59 -20.71
N THR A 114 -15.28 19.36 -21.72
CA THR A 114 -16.61 19.29 -22.32
C THR A 114 -16.56 19.46 -23.83
N ASP A 115 -17.48 18.81 -24.52
CA ASP A 115 -17.79 19.01 -25.92
C ASP A 115 -18.91 20.05 -26.13
N GLY A 116 -19.47 20.58 -25.04
CA GLY A 116 -20.62 21.45 -25.01
C GLY A 116 -20.33 22.93 -24.72
N VAL A 117 -21.42 23.68 -24.60
CA VAL A 117 -21.43 25.13 -24.32
C VAL A 117 -22.27 25.40 -23.07
N ILE A 118 -21.92 26.44 -22.31
CA ILE A 118 -22.71 26.91 -21.16
C ILE A 118 -23.65 28.00 -21.66
N ARG A 119 -24.95 27.80 -21.47
CA ARG A 119 -26.01 28.78 -21.81
C ARG A 119 -26.96 28.92 -20.64
N GLN A 120 -27.13 30.13 -20.15
CA GLN A 120 -28.02 30.46 -19.01
C GLN A 120 -27.85 29.51 -17.82
N GLY A 121 -26.60 29.24 -17.43
CA GLY A 121 -26.27 28.33 -16.32
C GLY A 121 -26.39 26.84 -16.63
N THR A 122 -26.80 26.46 -17.84
CA THR A 122 -26.89 25.05 -18.28
C THR A 122 -25.72 24.70 -19.19
N LEU A 123 -24.95 23.66 -18.82
CA LEU A 123 -23.99 23.02 -19.71
C LEU A 123 -24.77 22.10 -20.65
N GLN A 124 -24.80 22.44 -21.94
CA GLN A 124 -25.41 21.64 -23.01
C GLN A 124 -24.31 20.83 -23.69
N GLY A 125 -24.06 19.62 -23.24
CA GLY A 125 -23.00 18.71 -23.69
C GLY A 125 -22.45 17.84 -22.59
N ASN A 126 -21.56 16.93 -22.97
CA ASN A 126 -21.00 15.93 -22.07
C ASN A 126 -19.84 16.48 -21.25
N LEU A 127 -19.59 15.82 -20.11
CA LEU A 127 -18.38 15.98 -19.34
C LEU A 127 -17.45 14.78 -19.53
N TYR A 128 -16.18 15.06 -19.75
CA TYR A 128 -15.11 14.06 -19.86
C TYR A 128 -14.16 14.24 -18.70
N LEU A 129 -14.08 13.23 -17.83
CA LEU A 129 -13.16 13.19 -16.70
C LEU A 129 -11.92 12.42 -17.12
N GLN A 130 -10.75 13.06 -17.09
CA GLN A 130 -9.46 12.43 -17.35
C GLN A 130 -8.67 12.33 -16.05
N GLY A 131 -8.43 11.10 -15.60
CA GLY A 131 -7.68 10.82 -14.37
C GLY A 131 -6.18 10.64 -14.63
N SER A 132 -5.37 11.04 -13.67
CA SER A 132 -3.93 10.72 -13.62
C SER A 132 -3.56 9.67 -12.57
N GLY A 133 -4.55 9.06 -11.90
CA GLY A 133 -4.33 8.07 -10.87
C GLY A 133 -4.28 8.63 -9.46
N ASP A 134 -5.04 9.69 -9.17
CA ASP A 134 -5.19 10.23 -7.81
C ASP A 134 -5.64 9.11 -6.85
N PRO A 135 -4.81 8.74 -5.85
CA PRO A 135 -5.16 7.65 -4.94
C PRO A 135 -6.20 8.06 -3.90
N LYS A 136 -6.54 9.36 -3.80
CA LYS A 136 -7.40 9.89 -2.74
C LYS A 136 -8.46 10.86 -3.25
N LEU A 137 -9.04 10.60 -4.42
CA LEU A 137 -10.26 11.28 -4.85
C LEU A 137 -11.44 10.80 -3.99
N ILE A 138 -11.54 11.32 -2.77
CA ILE A 138 -12.56 10.99 -1.77
C ILE A 138 -13.75 11.97 -1.86
N PRO A 139 -14.88 11.73 -1.15
CA PRO A 139 -16.04 12.60 -1.20
C PRO A 139 -15.75 14.07 -0.92
N GLU A 140 -14.87 14.36 0.02
CA GLU A 140 -14.46 15.71 0.40
C GLU A 140 -13.72 16.42 -0.74
N GLU A 141 -12.87 15.71 -1.47
CA GLU A 141 -12.15 16.25 -2.64
C GLU A 141 -13.09 16.41 -3.83
N LEU A 142 -13.99 15.45 -4.04
CA LEU A 142 -15.03 15.56 -5.07
C LEU A 142 -15.97 16.74 -4.81
N ALA A 143 -16.31 17.02 -3.55
CA ALA A 143 -17.14 18.17 -3.19
C ALA A 143 -16.45 19.52 -3.52
N LYS A 144 -15.12 19.62 -3.37
CA LYS A 144 -14.36 20.81 -3.81
C LYS A 144 -14.45 20.97 -5.33
N LEU A 145 -14.23 19.89 -6.06
CA LEU A 145 -14.34 19.87 -7.53
C LEU A 145 -15.73 20.29 -8.02
N MET A 146 -16.82 19.92 -7.31
CA MET A 146 -18.17 20.37 -7.63
C MET A 146 -18.34 21.88 -7.45
N LYS A 147 -17.76 22.46 -6.41
CA LYS A 147 -17.76 23.91 -6.20
C LYS A 147 -17.00 24.65 -7.28
N ASP A 148 -15.87 24.10 -7.72
CA ASP A 148 -15.09 24.69 -8.82
C ASP A 148 -15.88 24.66 -10.14
N LEU A 149 -16.61 23.59 -10.43
CA LEU A 149 -17.53 23.52 -11.59
C LEU A 149 -18.63 24.58 -11.50
N GLN A 150 -19.23 24.77 -10.32
CA GLN A 150 -20.23 25.82 -10.12
C GLN A 150 -19.64 27.23 -10.29
N GLY A 151 -18.37 27.41 -9.87
CA GLY A 151 -17.64 28.67 -10.08
C GLY A 151 -17.48 29.08 -11.54
N LEU A 152 -17.63 28.14 -12.49
CA LEU A 152 -17.67 28.39 -13.93
C LEU A 152 -19.05 28.86 -14.42
N GLY A 153 -20.03 29.05 -13.51
CA GLY A 153 -21.39 29.44 -13.84
C GLY A 153 -22.30 28.27 -14.26
N ILE A 154 -21.87 27.01 -14.02
CA ILE A 154 -22.68 25.83 -14.31
C ILE A 154 -23.59 25.56 -13.10
N GLN A 155 -24.91 25.56 -13.33
CA GLN A 155 -25.94 25.21 -12.34
C GLN A 155 -26.66 23.91 -12.71
N LYS A 156 -26.73 23.62 -14.02
CA LYS A 156 -27.43 22.47 -14.58
C LYS A 156 -26.60 21.80 -15.65
N ILE A 157 -26.66 20.48 -15.74
CA ILE A 157 -25.96 19.71 -16.77
C ILE A 157 -26.98 18.94 -17.62
N ASP A 158 -26.88 19.11 -18.95
CA ASP A 158 -27.62 18.37 -19.95
C ASP A 158 -26.63 17.56 -20.79
N GLY A 159 -26.20 16.42 -20.23
CA GLY A 159 -25.20 15.56 -20.86
C GLY A 159 -24.88 14.33 -20.02
N ASN A 160 -23.92 13.56 -20.50
CA ASN A 160 -23.43 12.33 -19.88
C ASN A 160 -22.00 12.50 -19.36
N LEU A 161 -21.52 11.50 -18.60
CA LEU A 161 -20.17 11.41 -18.08
C LEU A 161 -19.34 10.43 -18.91
N PHE A 162 -18.15 10.83 -19.30
CA PHE A 162 -17.18 9.97 -19.96
C PHE A 162 -15.91 9.91 -19.14
N PHE A 163 -15.36 8.72 -18.94
CA PHE A 163 -14.22 8.45 -18.09
C PHE A 163 -13.00 8.08 -18.94
N ASP A 164 -12.06 9.00 -19.05
CA ASP A 164 -10.79 8.77 -19.76
C ASP A 164 -9.77 8.15 -18.81
N ARG A 165 -9.59 6.84 -18.92
CA ARG A 165 -8.65 6.02 -18.16
C ARG A 165 -7.36 5.71 -18.91
N SER A 166 -7.06 6.43 -19.99
CA SER A 166 -5.90 6.18 -20.86
C SER A 166 -4.54 6.35 -20.18
N ALA A 167 -4.50 6.89 -18.96
CA ALA A 167 -3.29 6.97 -18.16
C ALA A 167 -2.69 5.60 -17.82
N TYR A 168 -3.52 4.57 -17.64
CA TYR A 168 -3.08 3.22 -17.29
C TYR A 168 -3.40 2.22 -18.40
N ALA A 169 -2.54 1.23 -18.56
CA ALA A 169 -2.83 0.09 -19.43
C ALA A 169 -3.97 -0.75 -18.83
N PRO A 170 -4.83 -1.37 -19.65
CA PRO A 170 -5.90 -2.26 -19.15
C PRO A 170 -5.38 -3.34 -18.20
N SER A 171 -4.24 -3.96 -18.49
CA SER A 171 -3.61 -4.98 -17.63
C SER A 171 -3.22 -4.47 -16.22
N ALA A 172 -2.96 -3.18 -16.06
CA ALA A 172 -2.65 -2.59 -14.75
C ALA A 172 -3.90 -2.40 -13.88
N MET A 173 -5.09 -2.38 -14.51
CA MET A 173 -6.41 -2.21 -13.88
C MET A 173 -7.13 -3.54 -13.63
N GLU A 174 -6.49 -4.67 -13.93
CA GLU A 174 -7.07 -5.99 -13.72
C GLU A 174 -7.18 -6.33 -12.24
N HIS A 175 -8.23 -7.09 -11.93
CA HIS A 175 -8.51 -7.55 -10.58
C HIS A 175 -7.60 -8.74 -10.22
N ILE A 176 -6.71 -8.54 -9.26
CA ILE A 176 -5.85 -9.60 -8.72
C ILE A 176 -6.41 -10.04 -7.37
N THR A 177 -6.80 -11.31 -7.27
CA THR A 177 -7.33 -11.87 -6.03
C THR A 177 -6.33 -12.87 -5.46
N ILE A 178 -5.75 -12.58 -4.29
CA ILE A 178 -4.76 -13.46 -3.65
C ILE A 178 -5.42 -14.60 -2.86
N ASP A 179 -6.61 -14.36 -2.32
CA ASP A 179 -7.30 -15.22 -1.36
C ASP A 179 -8.71 -15.64 -1.80
N GLY A 180 -9.10 -15.38 -3.05
CA GLY A 180 -10.45 -15.64 -3.57
C GLY A 180 -11.50 -14.61 -3.18
N GLU A 181 -11.15 -13.58 -2.37
CA GLU A 181 -12.07 -12.61 -1.78
C GLU A 181 -12.19 -11.34 -2.64
N SER A 182 -12.86 -11.42 -3.79
CA SER A 182 -12.95 -10.31 -4.77
C SER A 182 -13.64 -9.04 -4.23
N LEU A 183 -14.56 -9.18 -3.29
CA LEU A 183 -15.34 -8.06 -2.72
C LEU A 183 -14.64 -7.34 -1.57
N ARG A 184 -13.44 -7.74 -1.20
CA ARG A 184 -12.67 -7.09 -0.14
C ARG A 184 -11.99 -5.81 -0.63
N ALA A 185 -12.09 -4.74 0.15
CA ALA A 185 -11.51 -3.44 -0.17
C ALA A 185 -9.98 -3.48 -0.44
N TYR A 186 -9.25 -4.43 0.17
CA TYR A 186 -7.81 -4.57 -0.06
C TYR A 186 -7.45 -5.16 -1.43
N ASN A 187 -8.42 -5.74 -2.16
CA ASN A 187 -8.25 -6.30 -3.52
C ASN A 187 -8.68 -5.34 -4.64
N VAL A 188 -9.11 -4.12 -4.32
CA VAL A 188 -9.51 -3.12 -5.33
C VAL A 188 -8.36 -2.89 -6.31
N PRO A 189 -8.61 -3.01 -7.63
CA PRO A 189 -7.61 -2.69 -8.63
C PRO A 189 -7.36 -1.18 -8.72
N PRO A 190 -6.17 -0.75 -9.19
CA PRO A 190 -5.92 0.63 -9.54
C PRO A 190 -6.87 1.13 -10.62
N ASP A 191 -7.16 2.43 -10.59
CA ASP A 191 -7.97 3.12 -11.59
C ASP A 191 -7.49 4.58 -11.71
N PRO A 192 -7.23 5.13 -12.92
CA PRO A 192 -6.89 6.54 -13.07
C PRO A 192 -7.89 7.51 -12.46
N LEU A 193 -9.14 7.08 -12.28
CA LEU A 193 -10.25 7.81 -11.68
C LEU A 193 -10.79 7.08 -10.44
N LEU A 194 -9.90 6.65 -9.55
CA LEU A 194 -10.26 5.91 -8.34
C LEU A 194 -11.05 6.79 -7.36
N TYR A 195 -12.36 6.72 -7.40
CA TYR A 195 -13.22 7.44 -6.45
C TYR A 195 -13.44 6.62 -5.16
N ALA A 196 -13.25 7.25 -3.99
CA ALA A 196 -13.53 6.72 -2.66
C ALA A 196 -13.04 5.26 -2.46
N PHE A 197 -11.84 4.93 -3.02
CA PHE A 197 -11.27 3.58 -3.01
C PHE A 197 -12.21 2.51 -3.59
N ARG A 198 -13.19 2.90 -4.39
CA ARG A 198 -14.31 2.06 -4.90
C ARG A 198 -14.97 1.24 -3.79
N THR A 199 -15.10 1.83 -2.60
CA THR A 199 -15.58 1.12 -1.41
C THR A 199 -16.77 1.87 -0.80
N LEU A 200 -17.88 1.14 -0.61
CA LEU A 200 -18.97 1.58 0.26
C LEU A 200 -18.63 1.19 1.70
N SER A 201 -18.53 2.16 2.57
CA SER A 201 -18.31 1.97 4.00
C SER A 201 -19.63 2.22 4.75
N PHE A 202 -20.25 1.15 5.25
CA PHE A 202 -21.44 1.24 6.09
C PHE A 202 -21.01 1.26 7.56
N GLN A 203 -21.40 2.30 8.27
CA GLN A 203 -21.23 2.40 9.71
C GLN A 203 -22.50 1.86 10.39
N LEU A 204 -22.31 0.81 11.18
CA LEU A 204 -23.38 0.13 11.89
C LEU A 204 -23.22 0.37 13.39
N GLY A 205 -24.28 0.82 14.05
CA GLY A 205 -24.23 1.06 15.48
C GLY A 205 -25.62 0.98 16.12
N LYS A 206 -25.67 0.79 17.45
CA LYS A 206 -26.91 0.90 18.19
C LYS A 206 -27.43 2.35 18.12
N SER A 207 -28.69 2.54 17.75
CA SER A 207 -29.35 3.84 17.78
C SER A 207 -29.31 4.45 19.18
N ARG A 208 -29.16 5.77 19.23
CA ARG A 208 -29.18 6.53 20.50
C ARG A 208 -30.58 6.72 21.06
N THR A 209 -31.59 6.64 20.21
CA THR A 209 -32.99 7.00 20.55
C THR A 209 -33.92 5.81 20.63
N ALA A 210 -33.55 4.66 20.09
CA ALA A 210 -34.41 3.49 20.05
C ALA A 210 -33.63 2.16 20.01
N ASP A 211 -34.33 1.05 20.19
CA ASP A 211 -33.73 -0.28 20.23
C ASP A 211 -33.60 -0.91 18.83
N PHE A 212 -32.91 -0.19 17.93
CA PHE A 212 -32.58 -0.68 16.58
C PHE A 212 -31.16 -0.33 16.19
N ILE A 213 -30.71 -0.79 15.03
CA ILE A 213 -29.41 -0.53 14.47
C ILE A 213 -29.51 0.61 13.47
N ASP A 214 -28.78 1.70 13.73
CA ASP A 214 -28.58 2.77 12.74
C ASP A 214 -27.55 2.32 11.72
N ILE A 215 -27.81 2.58 10.43
CA ILE A 215 -26.90 2.35 9.33
C ILE A 215 -26.73 3.65 8.56
N SER A 216 -25.53 4.22 8.60
CA SER A 216 -25.09 5.28 7.70
C SER A 216 -24.04 4.75 6.73
N TYR A 217 -23.77 5.46 5.63
CA TYR A 217 -22.79 5.01 4.65
C TYR A 217 -22.09 6.18 3.96
N THR A 218 -20.91 5.90 3.45
CA THR A 218 -20.09 6.81 2.64
C THR A 218 -19.37 6.01 1.54
N PRO A 219 -19.17 6.58 0.33
CA PRO A 219 -19.68 7.87 -0.16
C PRO A 219 -21.20 7.82 -0.39
N THR A 220 -21.85 8.99 -0.40
CA THR A 220 -23.24 9.11 -0.86
C THR A 220 -23.32 8.76 -2.35
N LEU A 221 -24.28 7.91 -2.71
CA LEU A 221 -24.61 7.56 -4.09
C LEU A 221 -26.05 8.02 -4.39
N SER A 222 -26.29 8.57 -5.58
CA SER A 222 -27.55 9.23 -5.93
C SER A 222 -28.77 8.31 -5.91
N GLN A 223 -28.57 7.00 -6.12
CA GLN A 223 -29.65 6.02 -6.24
C GLN A 223 -29.57 4.87 -5.22
N LEU A 224 -28.81 5.03 -4.11
CA LEU A 224 -28.66 3.98 -3.11
C LEU A 224 -29.67 4.13 -1.96
N LYS A 225 -30.51 3.10 -1.77
CA LYS A 225 -31.38 2.93 -0.62
C LYS A 225 -30.85 1.84 0.31
N VAL A 226 -30.91 2.06 1.62
CA VAL A 226 -30.53 1.05 2.63
C VAL A 226 -31.77 0.45 3.26
N VAL A 227 -31.86 -0.88 3.27
CA VAL A 227 -32.91 -1.65 3.96
C VAL A 227 -32.24 -2.42 5.11
N ASN A 228 -32.67 -2.11 6.33
CA ASN A 228 -32.16 -2.73 7.54
C ASN A 228 -33.15 -3.72 8.13
N GLN A 229 -32.79 -5.00 8.16
CA GLN A 229 -33.52 -6.10 8.77
C GLN A 229 -32.72 -6.79 9.89
N MET A 230 -31.69 -6.09 10.40
CA MET A 230 -30.81 -6.62 11.45
C MET A 230 -31.44 -6.47 12.83
N GLN A 231 -31.04 -7.36 13.74
CA GLN A 231 -31.47 -7.36 15.14
C GLN A 231 -30.29 -7.15 16.09
N LEU A 232 -30.54 -6.45 17.20
CA LEU A 232 -29.58 -6.34 18.30
C LEU A 232 -29.64 -7.61 19.16
N VAL A 233 -28.47 -8.15 19.55
CA VAL A 233 -28.33 -9.36 20.36
C VAL A 233 -27.40 -9.17 21.55
N GLU A 234 -27.67 -9.87 22.65
CA GLU A 234 -26.80 -9.86 23.83
C GLU A 234 -25.61 -10.84 23.64
N ARG A 235 -24.50 -10.33 23.08
CA ARG A 235 -23.25 -11.08 22.84
C ARG A 235 -22.04 -10.16 22.91
N SER A 236 -20.85 -10.74 23.05
CA SER A 236 -19.57 -10.01 22.86
C SER A 236 -19.45 -9.50 21.41
N CYS A 237 -18.65 -8.44 21.22
CA CYS A 237 -18.41 -7.86 19.88
C CYS A 237 -17.41 -8.68 19.04
N ASP A 238 -17.01 -9.85 19.52
CA ASP A 238 -16.10 -10.73 18.78
C ASP A 238 -16.81 -11.34 17.56
N ASN A 239 -16.09 -11.43 16.46
CA ASN A 239 -16.58 -12.03 15.20
C ASN A 239 -17.95 -11.48 14.71
N TRP A 240 -18.29 -10.23 15.09
CA TRP A 240 -19.56 -9.59 14.73
C TRP A 240 -19.87 -9.65 13.23
N LYS A 241 -18.83 -9.58 12.39
CA LYS A 241 -18.96 -9.54 10.93
C LYS A 241 -19.56 -10.82 10.34
N SER A 242 -19.29 -11.97 10.93
CA SER A 242 -19.82 -13.28 10.48
C SER A 242 -21.34 -13.42 10.66
N ASN A 243 -21.95 -12.57 11.51
CA ASN A 243 -23.39 -12.59 11.78
C ASN A 243 -24.18 -11.65 10.85
N ILE A 244 -23.50 -10.90 9.98
CA ILE A 244 -24.12 -9.96 9.04
C ILE A 244 -24.19 -10.60 7.66
N ARG A 245 -25.37 -10.51 7.06
CA ARG A 245 -25.62 -10.83 5.65
C ARG A 245 -25.90 -9.53 4.92
N PHE A 246 -25.12 -9.29 3.88
CA PHE A 246 -25.24 -8.14 2.99
C PHE A 246 -25.58 -8.62 1.59
N LYS A 247 -26.56 -7.97 0.97
CA LYS A 247 -26.89 -8.14 -0.44
C LYS A 247 -27.10 -6.77 -1.07
N LEU A 248 -26.57 -6.58 -2.28
CA LEU A 248 -26.90 -5.45 -3.13
C LEU A 248 -27.88 -5.92 -4.21
N ASP A 249 -28.99 -5.19 -4.38
CA ASP A 249 -30.05 -5.52 -5.34
C ASP A 249 -30.39 -4.28 -6.19
N PRO A 250 -30.31 -4.36 -7.51
CA PRO A 250 -29.78 -5.50 -8.25
C PRO A 250 -28.26 -5.66 -8.08
N GLU A 251 -27.78 -6.90 -8.18
CA GLU A 251 -26.34 -7.20 -8.10
C GLU A 251 -25.57 -6.61 -9.30
N THR A 252 -26.24 -6.45 -10.43
CA THR A 252 -25.70 -5.83 -11.63
C THR A 252 -26.57 -4.63 -12.02
N VAL A 253 -25.93 -3.48 -12.20
CA VAL A 253 -26.58 -2.23 -12.62
C VAL A 253 -26.41 -2.07 -14.11
N PHE A 254 -27.50 -2.01 -14.84
CA PHE A 254 -27.52 -1.83 -16.29
C PHE A 254 -27.76 -0.36 -16.72
N SER A 255 -28.23 0.47 -15.78
CA SER A 255 -28.54 1.88 -16.03
C SER A 255 -28.30 2.70 -14.76
N THR A 256 -27.82 3.93 -14.93
CA THR A 256 -27.50 4.84 -13.81
C THR A 256 -28.72 5.42 -13.10
N ASP A 257 -29.91 5.31 -13.70
CA ASP A 257 -31.20 5.64 -13.12
C ASP A 257 -31.82 4.46 -12.35
N GLN A 258 -31.19 3.29 -12.37
CA GLN A 258 -31.64 2.11 -11.65
C GLN A 258 -31.36 2.27 -10.15
N ALA A 259 -32.42 2.24 -9.35
CA ALA A 259 -32.32 2.30 -7.90
C ALA A 259 -31.60 1.06 -7.35
N LEU A 260 -30.61 1.30 -6.49
CA LEU A 260 -29.84 0.28 -5.78
C LEU A 260 -30.42 0.10 -4.37
N THR A 261 -30.52 -1.14 -3.91
CA THR A 261 -30.92 -1.44 -2.54
C THR A 261 -29.86 -2.25 -1.83
N ALA A 262 -29.21 -1.66 -0.82
CA ALA A 262 -28.32 -2.35 0.10
C ALA A 262 -29.14 -2.97 1.22
N GLN A 263 -29.27 -4.29 1.22
CA GLN A 263 -30.03 -5.04 2.20
C GLN A 263 -29.10 -5.63 3.27
N PHE A 264 -29.39 -5.31 4.53
CA PHE A 264 -28.70 -5.87 5.68
C PHE A 264 -29.66 -6.75 6.49
N SER A 265 -29.21 -7.97 6.83
CA SER A 265 -29.94 -8.88 7.70
C SER A 265 -28.98 -9.61 8.64
N GLY A 266 -29.53 -10.31 9.64
CA GLY A 266 -28.74 -10.97 10.67
C GLY A 266 -28.72 -10.20 11.99
N SER A 267 -27.56 -10.13 12.66
CA SER A 267 -27.50 -9.51 13.99
C SER A 267 -26.20 -8.74 14.25
N LEU A 268 -26.32 -7.70 15.09
CA LEU A 268 -25.20 -6.95 15.64
C LEU A 268 -25.22 -7.08 17.18
N PRO A 269 -24.10 -7.49 17.82
CA PRO A 269 -23.99 -7.50 19.28
C PRO A 269 -24.13 -6.09 19.89
N ARG A 270 -24.92 -5.96 20.97
CA ARG A 270 -25.04 -4.68 21.71
C ARG A 270 -23.74 -4.17 22.30
N ALA A 271 -22.79 -5.09 22.55
CA ALA A 271 -21.44 -4.74 23.00
C ALA A 271 -20.61 -4.02 21.94
N CYS A 272 -20.99 -4.10 20.65
CA CYS A 272 -20.38 -3.31 19.59
C CYS A 272 -20.88 -1.86 19.68
N LYS A 273 -19.93 -0.90 19.84
CA LYS A 273 -20.29 0.53 19.85
C LYS A 273 -20.70 0.98 18.43
N GLU A 274 -19.69 1.05 17.58
CA GLU A 274 -19.84 1.35 16.14
C GLU A 274 -18.83 0.48 15.39
N VAL A 275 -19.26 -0.11 14.27
CA VAL A 275 -18.41 -0.95 13.43
C VAL A 275 -18.56 -0.57 11.97
N ASN A 276 -17.49 -0.70 11.19
CA ASN A 276 -17.50 -0.41 9.77
C ASN A 276 -17.55 -1.69 8.95
N TYR A 277 -18.56 -1.77 8.08
CA TYR A 277 -18.74 -2.85 7.13
C TYR A 277 -18.45 -2.33 5.71
N ASN A 278 -17.25 -2.68 5.20
CA ASN A 278 -16.75 -2.19 3.92
C ASN A 278 -16.96 -3.23 2.83
N VAL A 279 -17.53 -2.81 1.69
CA VAL A 279 -17.77 -3.66 0.53
C VAL A 279 -17.37 -2.98 -0.77
N VAL A 280 -16.92 -3.77 -1.73
CA VAL A 280 -16.67 -3.38 -3.12
C VAL A 280 -17.74 -4.09 -3.96
N ALA A 281 -18.81 -3.42 -4.25
CA ALA A 281 -20.01 -4.06 -4.78
C ALA A 281 -20.45 -3.56 -6.18
N LEU A 282 -19.85 -2.46 -6.66
CA LEU A 282 -20.23 -1.84 -7.94
C LEU A 282 -19.04 -1.81 -8.90
N ASP A 283 -19.36 -1.85 -10.21
CA ASP A 283 -18.37 -1.57 -11.23
C ASP A 283 -17.88 -0.10 -11.15
N PRO A 284 -16.67 0.20 -11.68
CA PRO A 284 -16.06 1.51 -11.55
C PRO A 284 -16.91 2.64 -12.14
N ASN A 285 -17.58 2.41 -13.27
CA ASN A 285 -18.34 3.44 -13.96
C ASN A 285 -19.61 3.81 -13.21
N THR A 286 -20.37 2.81 -12.76
CA THR A 286 -21.58 3.01 -11.94
C THR A 286 -21.22 3.72 -10.63
N PHE A 287 -20.16 3.25 -9.95
CA PHE A 287 -19.77 3.82 -8.67
C PHE A 287 -19.38 5.31 -8.77
N LEU A 288 -18.54 5.64 -9.77
CA LEU A 288 -18.12 7.03 -10.00
C LEU A 288 -19.28 7.89 -10.49
N THR A 289 -20.14 7.38 -11.38
CA THR A 289 -21.29 8.13 -11.91
C THR A 289 -22.27 8.50 -10.79
N GLN A 290 -22.64 7.55 -9.97
CA GLN A 290 -23.57 7.81 -8.87
C GLN A 290 -22.97 8.70 -7.78
N GLY A 291 -21.67 8.53 -7.50
CA GLY A 291 -20.95 9.40 -6.57
C GLY A 291 -20.83 10.83 -7.07
N PHE A 292 -20.49 11.00 -8.36
CA PHE A 292 -20.41 12.31 -9.01
C PHE A 292 -21.79 13.00 -9.06
N ALA A 293 -22.84 12.27 -9.42
CA ALA A 293 -24.20 12.78 -9.45
C ALA A 293 -24.66 13.25 -8.07
N ALA A 294 -24.47 12.42 -7.05
CA ALA A 294 -24.79 12.79 -5.67
C ALA A 294 -24.00 14.02 -5.18
N ALA A 295 -22.69 14.07 -5.46
CA ALA A 295 -21.85 15.21 -5.07
C ALA A 295 -22.27 16.51 -5.76
N TRP A 296 -22.67 16.42 -7.06
CA TRP A 296 -23.20 17.57 -7.81
C TRP A 296 -24.50 18.08 -7.21
N GLU A 297 -25.43 17.20 -6.91
CA GLU A 297 -26.72 17.54 -6.29
C GLU A 297 -26.55 18.11 -4.87
N LEU A 298 -25.67 17.50 -4.05
CA LEU A 298 -25.34 18.01 -2.71
C LEU A 298 -24.70 19.40 -2.75
N ALA A 299 -23.97 19.72 -3.81
CA ALA A 299 -23.43 21.06 -4.03
C ALA A 299 -24.49 22.07 -4.50
N GLY A 300 -25.74 21.65 -4.78
CA GLY A 300 -26.82 22.49 -5.28
C GLY A 300 -26.97 22.52 -6.79
N GLY A 301 -26.21 21.70 -7.51
CA GLY A 301 -26.35 21.51 -8.95
C GLY A 301 -27.54 20.61 -9.29
N SER A 302 -27.90 20.53 -10.58
CA SER A 302 -28.98 19.66 -11.04
C SER A 302 -28.63 19.03 -12.40
N TRP A 303 -29.37 17.97 -12.74
CA TRP A 303 -29.30 17.29 -14.03
C TRP A 303 -30.61 17.52 -14.81
N VAL A 304 -30.53 17.65 -16.15
CA VAL A 304 -31.72 17.66 -17.00
C VAL A 304 -32.36 16.26 -17.01
N LYS A 305 -31.52 15.22 -17.04
CA LYS A 305 -31.84 13.80 -16.88
C LYS A 305 -30.70 13.11 -16.13
N PRO A 306 -30.94 12.02 -15.41
CA PRO A 306 -29.87 11.27 -14.73
C PRO A 306 -28.71 10.97 -15.70
N PRO A 307 -27.45 11.23 -15.32
CA PRO A 307 -26.33 11.01 -16.23
C PRO A 307 -26.04 9.53 -16.43
N VAL A 308 -25.61 9.18 -17.64
CA VAL A 308 -25.01 7.86 -17.93
C VAL A 308 -23.49 8.02 -17.94
N GLY A 309 -22.80 7.17 -17.17
CA GLY A 309 -21.33 7.14 -17.11
C GLY A 309 -20.76 5.96 -17.89
N LYS A 310 -19.76 6.21 -18.74
CA LYS A 310 -19.08 5.15 -19.52
C LYS A 310 -17.64 5.54 -19.84
N ASP A 311 -16.81 4.53 -20.14
CA ASP A 311 -15.46 4.78 -20.63
C ASP A 311 -15.49 5.54 -21.96
N GLY A 312 -14.56 6.48 -22.12
CA GLY A 312 -14.41 7.25 -23.35
C GLY A 312 -13.26 8.24 -23.28
N LEU A 313 -12.47 8.30 -24.34
CA LEU A 313 -11.37 9.25 -24.44
C LEU A 313 -11.89 10.68 -24.57
N VAL A 314 -11.13 11.64 -24.06
CA VAL A 314 -11.38 13.05 -24.30
C VAL A 314 -11.25 13.34 -25.80
N PRO A 315 -12.32 13.85 -26.46
CA PRO A 315 -12.24 14.24 -27.88
C PRO A 315 -11.23 15.36 -28.10
N LEU A 316 -10.55 15.36 -29.26
CA LEU A 316 -9.58 16.41 -29.58
C LEU A 316 -10.19 17.82 -29.59
N ALA A 317 -11.46 17.94 -29.92
CA ALA A 317 -12.20 19.21 -29.96
C ALA A 317 -12.78 19.60 -28.56
N ALA A 318 -12.69 18.74 -27.56
CA ALA A 318 -13.23 19.04 -26.25
C ALA A 318 -12.40 20.13 -25.56
N ARG A 319 -13.09 21.06 -24.89
CA ARG A 319 -12.51 22.19 -24.21
C ARG A 319 -12.26 21.81 -22.73
N LEU A 320 -11.05 22.11 -22.23
CA LEU A 320 -10.76 22.01 -20.79
C LEU A 320 -11.62 23.01 -20.01
N LEU A 321 -12.40 22.52 -19.05
CA LEU A 321 -13.16 23.35 -18.12
C LEU A 321 -12.36 23.69 -16.89
N LEU A 322 -11.78 22.67 -16.24
CA LEU A 322 -10.96 22.86 -15.04
C LEU A 322 -9.94 21.71 -14.88
N GLN A 323 -8.91 21.98 -14.09
CA GLN A 323 -7.97 20.99 -13.60
C GLN A 323 -8.02 21.05 -12.07
N PHE A 324 -8.38 19.94 -11.46
CA PHE A 324 -8.39 19.76 -10.02
C PHE A 324 -7.09 19.09 -9.57
N GLU A 325 -6.46 19.63 -8.53
CA GLU A 325 -5.26 19.05 -7.92
C GLU A 325 -5.62 18.41 -6.59
N GLY A 326 -5.27 17.13 -6.44
CA GLY A 326 -5.43 16.36 -5.22
C GLY A 326 -4.51 16.83 -4.07
N ILE A 327 -4.49 16.07 -2.99
CA ILE A 327 -3.61 16.33 -1.85
C ILE A 327 -2.13 16.07 -2.18
N PRO A 328 -1.17 16.58 -1.39
CA PRO A 328 0.25 16.31 -1.60
C PRO A 328 0.61 14.83 -1.40
N LEU A 329 1.58 14.34 -2.16
CA LEU A 329 2.11 12.97 -2.02
C LEU A 329 2.54 12.63 -0.59
N ALA A 330 3.07 13.59 0.17
CA ALA A 330 3.45 13.38 1.57
C ALA A 330 2.28 12.86 2.42
N ASP A 331 1.08 13.43 2.23
CA ASP A 331 -0.13 13.04 2.96
C ASP A 331 -0.63 11.67 2.51
N ASP A 332 -0.55 11.37 1.20
CA ASP A 332 -0.88 10.05 0.67
C ASP A 332 0.08 8.97 1.16
N VAL A 333 1.37 9.26 1.22
CA VAL A 333 2.39 8.34 1.77
C VAL A 333 2.14 8.06 3.25
N GLN A 334 1.68 9.06 4.01
CA GLN A 334 1.28 8.86 5.39
C GLN A 334 0.13 7.84 5.48
N ASP A 335 -0.91 7.98 4.68
CA ASP A 335 -2.04 7.04 4.65
C ASP A 335 -1.63 5.64 4.15
N ILE A 336 -0.80 5.57 3.10
CA ILE A 336 -0.27 4.30 2.59
C ILE A 336 0.45 3.53 3.71
N ASN A 337 1.30 4.20 4.48
CA ASN A 337 2.11 3.55 5.50
C ASN A 337 1.33 3.30 6.80
N LYS A 338 0.57 4.28 7.30
CA LYS A 338 -0.22 4.18 8.55
C LYS A 338 -1.30 3.10 8.46
N PHE A 339 -2.06 3.08 7.37
CA PHE A 339 -3.20 2.18 7.19
C PHE A 339 -2.90 0.99 6.29
N SER A 340 -1.68 0.91 5.76
CA SER A 340 -1.27 -0.17 4.85
C SER A 340 -2.15 -0.30 3.60
N ASN A 341 -2.61 0.84 3.04
CA ASN A 341 -3.52 0.85 1.91
C ASN A 341 -2.87 0.30 0.64
N ASN A 342 -3.43 -0.80 0.10
CA ASN A 342 -2.85 -1.50 -1.03
C ASN A 342 -3.10 -0.75 -2.35
N VAL A 343 -4.33 -0.30 -2.58
CA VAL A 343 -4.66 0.36 -3.86
C VAL A 343 -3.89 1.67 -4.01
N MET A 344 -3.73 2.44 -2.93
CA MET A 344 -2.92 3.67 -2.97
C MET A 344 -1.45 3.37 -3.31
N ALA A 345 -0.86 2.31 -2.74
CA ALA A 345 0.52 1.92 -3.05
C ALA A 345 0.67 1.46 -4.52
N ARG A 346 -0.31 0.73 -5.05
CA ARG A 346 -0.36 0.33 -6.47
C ARG A 346 -0.51 1.54 -7.39
N GLN A 347 -1.36 2.51 -7.02
CA GLN A 347 -1.49 3.80 -7.71
C GLN A 347 -0.15 4.55 -7.75
N LEU A 348 0.57 4.59 -6.63
CA LEU A 348 1.88 5.25 -6.56
C LEU A 348 2.91 4.59 -7.49
N LEU A 349 2.96 3.26 -7.55
CA LEU A 349 3.83 2.54 -8.49
C LEU A 349 3.50 2.90 -9.95
N LEU A 350 2.20 2.92 -10.30
CA LEU A 350 1.75 3.30 -11.64
C LEU A 350 1.98 4.79 -11.94
N THR A 351 1.89 5.65 -10.93
CA THR A 351 2.26 7.07 -11.06
C THR A 351 3.74 7.24 -11.39
N LEU A 352 4.62 6.47 -10.75
CA LEU A 352 6.05 6.47 -11.10
C LEU A 352 6.27 6.08 -12.57
N ALA A 353 5.56 5.05 -13.05
CA ALA A 353 5.59 4.65 -14.45
C ALA A 353 5.10 5.77 -15.36
N LEU A 354 3.95 6.37 -15.04
CA LEU A 354 3.32 7.43 -15.83
C LEU A 354 4.23 8.67 -15.98
N GLU A 355 4.78 9.13 -14.86
CA GLU A 355 5.59 10.36 -14.82
C GLU A 355 6.99 10.18 -15.43
N LYS A 356 7.56 8.98 -15.38
CA LYS A 356 8.93 8.73 -15.88
C LYS A 356 9.00 8.08 -17.25
N MET A 357 7.97 7.35 -17.66
CA MET A 357 7.96 6.59 -18.91
C MET A 357 6.78 6.94 -19.82
N GLY A 358 5.81 7.72 -19.31
CA GLY A 358 4.62 8.14 -20.08
C GLY A 358 3.48 7.12 -20.04
N LYS A 359 2.40 7.46 -20.74
CA LYS A 359 1.20 6.64 -20.83
C LYS A 359 1.21 5.68 -22.05
N PRO A 360 0.56 4.53 -21.94
CA PRO A 360 -0.12 4.03 -20.74
C PRO A 360 0.86 3.44 -19.72
N ALA A 361 0.64 3.74 -18.43
CA ALA A 361 1.46 3.19 -17.36
C ALA A 361 1.17 1.70 -17.15
N THR A 362 2.22 0.91 -16.90
CA THR A 362 2.15 -0.50 -16.55
C THR A 362 2.88 -0.78 -15.23
N THR A 363 2.58 -1.89 -14.56
CA THR A 363 3.31 -2.31 -13.37
C THR A 363 4.78 -2.59 -13.69
N THR A 364 5.07 -3.20 -14.82
CA THR A 364 6.44 -3.46 -15.30
C THR A 364 7.23 -2.15 -15.47
N ASN A 365 6.63 -1.10 -16.03
CA ASN A 365 7.29 0.20 -16.14
C ASN A 365 7.56 0.80 -14.76
N GLY A 366 6.63 0.65 -13.80
CA GLY A 366 6.83 1.09 -12.43
C GLY A 366 7.97 0.36 -11.72
N GLU A 367 8.08 -0.94 -11.92
CA GLU A 367 9.20 -1.76 -11.45
C GLU A 367 10.54 -1.25 -12.03
N LEU A 368 10.62 -1.03 -13.34
CA LEU A 368 11.83 -0.52 -14.01
C LEU A 368 12.25 0.85 -13.47
N VAL A 369 11.30 1.72 -13.15
CA VAL A 369 11.58 3.03 -12.53
C VAL A 369 12.20 2.83 -11.14
N ILE A 370 11.63 1.94 -10.31
CA ILE A 370 12.19 1.65 -8.96
C ILE A 370 13.58 1.02 -9.08
N GLN A 371 13.79 0.07 -9.98
CA GLN A 371 15.10 -0.56 -10.21
C GLN A 371 16.15 0.48 -10.64
N SER A 372 15.79 1.41 -11.53
CA SER A 372 16.66 2.52 -11.94
C SER A 372 17.00 3.43 -10.77
N TRP A 373 16.01 3.76 -9.93
CA TRP A 373 16.20 4.57 -8.73
C TRP A 373 17.12 3.89 -7.70
N LEU A 374 16.97 2.59 -7.46
CA LEU A 374 17.88 1.81 -6.60
C LEU A 374 19.31 1.91 -7.10
N LYS A 375 19.54 1.69 -8.40
CA LYS A 375 20.86 1.78 -9.02
C LYS A 375 21.49 3.18 -8.86
N GLN A 376 20.70 4.25 -9.09
CA GLN A 376 21.15 5.64 -8.92
C GLN A 376 21.52 5.95 -7.46
N ASN A 377 20.90 5.27 -6.52
CA ASN A 377 21.16 5.39 -5.10
C ASN A 377 22.25 4.45 -4.56
N ASN A 378 22.97 3.74 -5.46
CA ASN A 378 23.99 2.74 -5.14
C ASN A 378 23.44 1.59 -4.25
N LEU A 379 22.18 1.21 -4.47
CA LEU A 379 21.52 0.08 -3.84
C LEU A 379 21.47 -1.07 -4.86
N ASN A 380 22.18 -2.15 -4.56
CA ASN A 380 22.14 -3.37 -5.35
C ASN A 380 21.34 -4.44 -4.63
N PHE A 381 20.17 -4.78 -5.17
CA PHE A 381 19.23 -5.69 -4.54
C PHE A 381 19.01 -6.95 -5.40
N PRO A 382 19.98 -7.87 -5.40
CA PRO A 382 19.81 -9.14 -6.09
C PRO A 382 18.63 -9.93 -5.49
N GLY A 383 17.82 -10.56 -6.33
CA GLY A 383 16.64 -11.32 -5.91
C GLY A 383 15.44 -10.48 -5.47
N LEU A 384 15.49 -9.14 -5.64
CA LEU A 384 14.31 -8.30 -5.47
C LEU A 384 13.28 -8.60 -6.55
N VAL A 385 12.05 -8.85 -6.14
CA VAL A 385 10.88 -9.00 -7.02
C VAL A 385 9.80 -8.01 -6.60
N ILE A 386 9.38 -7.18 -7.54
CA ILE A 386 8.28 -6.20 -7.36
C ILE A 386 7.20 -6.55 -8.37
N GLU A 387 6.00 -6.88 -7.93
CA GLU A 387 4.88 -7.13 -8.85
C GLU A 387 3.91 -5.93 -8.91
N ASN A 388 3.58 -5.37 -7.75
CA ASN A 388 2.56 -4.31 -7.69
C ASN A 388 2.88 -3.19 -6.70
N GLY A 389 4.01 -3.25 -6.02
CA GLY A 389 4.50 -2.24 -5.08
C GLY A 389 3.73 -2.16 -3.76
N SER A 390 2.72 -3.01 -3.55
CA SER A 390 1.92 -3.00 -2.32
C SER A 390 2.27 -4.13 -1.35
N GLY A 391 2.96 -5.16 -1.80
CA GLY A 391 3.20 -6.39 -1.03
C GLY A 391 2.01 -7.35 -1.01
N LEU A 392 0.95 -7.07 -1.77
CA LEU A 392 -0.18 -7.98 -1.93
C LEU A 392 0.12 -8.93 -3.10
N SER A 393 1.07 -9.82 -2.90
CA SER A 393 1.56 -10.78 -3.89
C SER A 393 2.17 -12.00 -3.19
N ARG A 394 2.13 -13.16 -3.86
CA ARG A 394 2.84 -14.36 -3.42
C ARG A 394 4.29 -14.40 -3.89
N ASN A 395 4.64 -13.62 -4.90
CA ASN A 395 5.93 -13.68 -5.58
C ASN A 395 6.86 -12.51 -5.17
N GLU A 396 6.34 -11.39 -4.60
CA GLU A 396 7.19 -10.30 -4.15
C GLU A 396 8.22 -10.79 -3.12
N ALA A 397 9.48 -10.38 -3.31
CA ALA A 397 10.59 -10.87 -2.52
C ALA A 397 11.67 -9.79 -2.33
N ILE A 398 12.23 -9.72 -1.13
CA ILE A 398 13.37 -8.88 -0.74
C ILE A 398 14.03 -9.49 0.50
N SER A 399 15.32 -9.24 0.73
CA SER A 399 15.97 -9.67 1.96
C SER A 399 15.82 -8.64 3.09
N ALA A 400 15.94 -9.09 4.35
CA ALA A 400 15.88 -8.19 5.51
C ALA A 400 17.07 -7.22 5.51
N GLU A 401 18.23 -7.63 5.03
CA GLU A 401 19.40 -6.78 4.87
C GLU A 401 19.13 -5.66 3.87
N GLN A 402 18.62 -5.99 2.66
CA GLN A 402 18.28 -5.01 1.63
C GLN A 402 17.27 -3.98 2.15
N MET A 403 16.27 -4.44 2.89
CA MET A 403 15.28 -3.55 3.50
C MET A 403 15.93 -2.61 4.55
N ASN A 404 16.90 -3.10 5.34
CA ASN A 404 17.65 -2.25 6.27
C ASN A 404 18.57 -1.26 5.55
N GLN A 405 19.20 -1.67 4.44
CA GLN A 405 19.98 -0.76 3.57
C GLN A 405 19.09 0.37 3.04
N LEU A 406 17.85 0.06 2.66
CA LEU A 406 16.85 1.04 2.23
C LEU A 406 16.49 2.01 3.35
N LEU A 407 16.23 1.51 4.57
CA LEU A 407 15.94 2.34 5.75
C LEU A 407 17.10 3.26 6.12
N LEU A 408 18.34 2.76 6.05
CA LEU A 408 19.52 3.57 6.28
C LEU A 408 19.67 4.65 5.19
N LYS A 409 19.42 4.30 3.92
CA LYS A 409 19.41 5.25 2.81
C LYS A 409 18.37 6.34 3.02
N ALA A 410 17.16 5.99 3.48
CA ALA A 410 16.11 6.95 3.78
C ALA A 410 16.57 8.06 4.74
N ARG A 411 17.33 7.71 5.79
CA ARG A 411 17.89 8.71 6.74
C ARG A 411 18.90 9.66 6.11
N ASN A 412 19.39 9.35 4.93
CA ASN A 412 20.37 10.14 4.18
C ASN A 412 19.78 10.90 2.98
N LEU A 413 18.47 10.76 2.72
CA LEU A 413 17.76 11.48 1.66
C LEU A 413 17.10 12.75 2.18
N PRO A 414 16.94 13.79 1.36
CA PRO A 414 16.21 15.01 1.74
C PRO A 414 14.78 14.73 2.22
N VAL A 415 14.14 13.70 1.68
CA VAL A 415 12.77 13.28 2.02
C VAL A 415 12.69 12.35 3.24
N GLY A 416 13.83 12.08 3.88
CA GLY A 416 13.96 11.08 4.94
C GLY A 416 13.08 11.33 6.16
N GLU A 417 12.91 12.58 6.59
CA GLU A 417 12.03 12.92 7.72
C GLU A 417 10.55 12.73 7.35
N VAL A 418 10.12 13.16 6.15
CA VAL A 418 8.75 12.95 5.66
C VAL A 418 8.43 11.45 5.62
N PHE A 419 9.37 10.64 5.11
CA PHE A 419 9.23 9.19 5.11
C PHE A 419 9.17 8.60 6.53
N TYR A 420 10.07 9.01 7.43
CA TYR A 420 10.12 8.56 8.82
C TYR A 420 8.81 8.85 9.55
N ASP A 421 8.25 10.06 9.39
CA ASP A 421 7.01 10.48 10.03
C ASP A 421 5.77 9.77 9.47
N SER A 422 5.84 9.25 8.25
CA SER A 422 4.75 8.48 7.64
C SER A 422 4.56 7.09 8.26
N LEU A 423 5.55 6.54 8.97
CA LEU A 423 5.48 5.19 9.52
C LEU A 423 4.54 5.10 10.74
N PRO A 424 3.80 3.99 10.92
CA PRO A 424 2.98 3.73 12.11
C PRO A 424 3.78 3.77 13.41
N ILE A 425 3.22 4.41 14.44
CA ILE A 425 3.84 4.56 15.76
C ILE A 425 3.22 3.57 16.75
N ALA A 426 4.05 2.75 17.39
CA ALA A 426 3.59 1.79 18.38
C ALA A 426 2.89 2.49 19.57
N GLY A 427 1.73 1.97 19.96
CA GLY A 427 0.91 2.50 21.05
C GLY A 427 0.20 3.82 20.73
N ALA A 428 0.28 4.35 19.48
CA ALA A 428 -0.29 5.63 19.11
C ALA A 428 -1.19 5.58 17.87
N ASP A 429 -0.70 5.09 16.74
CA ASP A 429 -1.46 5.17 15.48
C ASP A 429 -1.25 3.99 14.52
N GLY A 430 -2.02 4.03 13.41
CA GLY A 430 -1.92 3.11 12.30
C GLY A 430 -2.02 1.65 12.72
N THR A 431 -1.32 0.77 12.00
CA THR A 431 -1.30 -0.68 12.26
C THR A 431 -0.54 -1.04 13.54
N MET A 432 0.16 -0.11 14.17
CA MET A 432 0.90 -0.29 15.42
C MET A 432 0.16 0.26 16.66
N ARG A 433 -1.03 0.83 16.50
CA ARG A 433 -1.77 1.56 17.55
C ARG A 433 -1.90 0.81 18.87
N TYR A 434 -2.11 -0.49 18.83
CA TYR A 434 -2.35 -1.31 20.03
C TYR A 434 -1.17 -2.21 20.39
N ARG A 435 -0.02 -2.04 19.71
CA ARG A 435 1.17 -2.86 19.93
C ARG A 435 2.13 -2.20 20.93
N LEU A 436 2.86 -3.03 21.70
CA LEU A 436 3.91 -2.63 22.65
C LEU A 436 3.45 -1.67 23.77
N MET A 437 2.15 -1.52 24.00
CA MET A 437 1.61 -0.58 24.99
C MET A 437 2.16 -0.84 26.40
N THR A 438 2.25 -2.11 26.83
CA THR A 438 2.78 -2.50 28.14
C THR A 438 4.28 -2.21 28.23
N GLN A 439 5.03 -2.49 27.17
CA GLN A 439 6.48 -2.25 27.11
C GLN A 439 6.78 -0.74 27.16
N LEU A 440 6.08 0.06 26.37
CA LEU A 440 6.26 1.51 26.32
C LEU A 440 5.88 2.20 27.63
N ARG A 441 4.88 1.69 28.37
CA ARG A 441 4.50 2.22 29.70
C ARG A 441 5.63 2.22 30.72
N LYS A 442 6.59 1.27 30.62
CA LYS A 442 7.76 1.20 31.50
C LYS A 442 8.66 2.43 31.40
N PHE A 443 8.60 3.17 30.30
CA PHE A 443 9.48 4.29 30.00
C PHE A 443 8.80 5.66 30.15
N LEU A 444 7.56 5.72 30.67
CA LEU A 444 6.82 6.98 30.81
C LEU A 444 7.53 8.01 31.72
N HIS A 445 8.39 7.54 32.64
CA HIS A 445 9.18 8.37 33.55
C HIS A 445 10.40 9.03 32.87
N LEU A 446 10.80 8.58 31.68
CA LEU A 446 11.96 9.14 30.99
C LEU A 446 11.61 10.47 30.33
N LYS A 447 12.55 11.45 30.37
CA LYS A 447 12.42 12.74 29.68
C LYS A 447 12.36 12.54 28.17
N LYS A 448 13.25 11.73 27.61
CA LYS A 448 13.23 11.32 26.19
C LYS A 448 12.66 9.91 26.13
N LYS A 449 11.46 9.78 25.59
CA LYS A 449 10.76 8.50 25.50
C LYS A 449 11.29 7.70 24.31
N PRO A 450 11.49 6.39 24.48
CA PRO A 450 11.76 5.50 23.36
C PRO A 450 10.54 5.42 22.44
N GLU A 451 10.79 5.14 21.17
CA GLU A 451 9.75 5.12 20.12
C GLU A 451 9.98 3.95 19.16
N VAL A 452 8.90 3.39 18.64
CA VAL A 452 8.92 2.39 17.57
C VAL A 452 8.05 2.90 16.43
N ARG A 453 8.66 3.08 15.25
CA ARG A 453 7.98 3.44 14.00
C ARG A 453 8.14 2.29 13.01
N MET A 454 7.06 1.58 12.71
CA MET A 454 7.18 0.29 12.06
C MET A 454 6.08 0.06 11.03
N LYS A 455 6.48 -0.14 9.76
CA LYS A 455 5.57 -0.70 8.77
C LYS A 455 5.38 -2.18 9.04
N THR A 456 4.13 -2.64 9.04
CA THR A 456 3.77 -4.06 9.20
C THR A 456 3.39 -4.69 7.87
N GLY A 457 3.61 -6.00 7.75
CA GLY A 457 3.17 -6.82 6.63
C GLY A 457 2.46 -8.09 7.11
N SER A 458 1.41 -8.49 6.41
CA SER A 458 0.63 -9.70 6.73
C SER A 458 0.01 -10.29 5.48
N LEU A 459 0.25 -11.58 5.25
CA LEU A 459 -0.53 -12.49 4.39
C LEU A 459 -0.94 -13.69 5.25
N ALA A 460 -1.62 -14.66 4.68
CA ALA A 460 -2.04 -15.85 5.42
C ALA A 460 -0.85 -16.54 6.10
N ASP A 461 0.26 -16.66 5.38
CA ASP A 461 1.50 -17.36 5.73
C ASP A 461 2.70 -16.41 5.91
N VAL A 462 2.48 -15.10 5.99
CA VAL A 462 3.54 -14.09 6.17
C VAL A 462 3.22 -13.16 7.32
N ARG A 463 4.22 -12.87 8.16
CA ARG A 463 4.29 -11.72 9.06
C ARG A 463 5.60 -10.99 8.84
N ALA A 464 5.52 -9.68 8.73
CA ALA A 464 6.69 -8.85 8.47
C ALA A 464 6.62 -7.53 9.23
N ILE A 465 7.79 -7.01 9.60
CA ILE A 465 7.98 -5.66 10.13
C ILE A 465 9.22 -5.03 9.48
N SER A 466 9.17 -3.72 9.25
CA SER A 466 10.32 -2.94 8.78
C SER A 466 10.18 -1.48 9.22
N GLY A 467 11.23 -0.89 9.80
CA GLY A 467 11.20 0.49 10.28
C GLY A 467 12.29 0.80 11.29
N TYR A 468 11.96 1.64 12.27
CA TYR A 468 12.93 2.18 13.22
C TYR A 468 12.53 1.98 14.67
N VAL A 469 13.54 1.78 15.51
CA VAL A 469 13.42 1.76 16.98
C VAL A 469 14.36 2.79 17.56
N LEU A 470 13.83 3.75 18.33
CA LEU A 470 14.59 4.63 19.21
C LEU A 470 14.56 4.01 20.60
N SER A 471 15.72 3.58 21.12
CA SER A 471 15.83 2.92 22.42
C SER A 471 15.78 3.89 23.60
N LYS A 472 15.69 3.36 24.83
CA LYS A 472 15.67 4.15 26.07
C LYS A 472 16.92 5.03 26.25
N SER A 473 18.09 4.62 25.73
CA SER A 473 19.32 5.41 25.77
C SER A 473 19.47 6.38 24.58
N GLY A 474 18.50 6.40 23.66
CA GLY A 474 18.54 7.26 22.46
C GLY A 474 19.30 6.67 21.28
N LYS A 475 19.67 5.38 21.32
CA LYS A 475 20.21 4.68 20.16
C LYS A 475 19.10 4.44 19.15
N MET A 476 19.38 4.71 17.86
CA MET A 476 18.44 4.43 16.78
C MET A 476 18.84 3.18 16.02
N TYR A 477 17.87 2.32 15.74
CA TYR A 477 18.04 1.09 14.99
C TYR A 477 17.11 1.07 13.78
N ALA A 478 17.62 0.66 12.61
CA ALA A 478 16.81 0.14 11.52
C ALA A 478 16.59 -1.36 11.75
N VAL A 479 15.36 -1.81 11.58
CA VAL A 479 14.96 -3.19 11.88
C VAL A 479 14.07 -3.70 10.77
N SER A 480 14.41 -4.88 10.22
CA SER A 480 13.56 -5.63 9.32
C SER A 480 13.52 -7.09 9.75
N SER A 481 12.33 -7.68 9.80
CA SER A 481 12.15 -9.09 10.12
C SER A 481 10.95 -9.66 9.39
N PHE A 482 11.16 -10.81 8.74
CA PHE A 482 10.18 -11.51 7.94
C PHE A 482 10.02 -12.93 8.45
N ILE A 483 8.77 -13.39 8.62
CA ILE A 483 8.40 -14.77 8.93
C ILE A 483 7.54 -15.27 7.78
N ASN A 484 8.01 -16.30 7.06
CA ASN A 484 7.27 -16.97 5.99
C ASN A 484 7.03 -18.42 6.41
N HIS A 485 5.83 -18.72 6.91
CA HIS A 485 5.46 -20.03 7.44
C HIS A 485 3.93 -20.16 7.58
N PRO A 486 3.32 -21.34 7.43
CA PRO A 486 1.87 -21.52 7.66
C PRO A 486 1.39 -21.01 9.03
N ASN A 487 2.23 -21.08 10.08
CA ASN A 487 1.94 -20.54 11.40
C ASN A 487 2.35 -19.05 11.57
N ALA A 488 2.74 -18.33 10.51
CA ALA A 488 3.24 -16.95 10.63
C ALA A 488 2.23 -16.01 11.31
N TRP A 489 0.93 -16.30 11.20
CA TRP A 489 -0.13 -15.53 11.89
C TRP A 489 0.05 -15.48 13.42
N LYS A 490 0.74 -16.45 14.03
CA LYS A 490 1.13 -16.50 15.44
C LYS A 490 2.44 -15.76 15.74
N GLY A 491 3.20 -15.36 14.70
CA GLY A 491 4.54 -14.76 14.83
C GLY A 491 4.57 -13.32 15.34
N LEU A 492 3.40 -12.71 15.60
CA LEU A 492 3.31 -11.34 16.09
C LEU A 492 4.09 -11.11 17.39
N GLU A 493 3.97 -12.05 18.33
CA GLU A 493 4.67 -12.01 19.61
C GLU A 493 6.20 -12.03 19.45
N ALA A 494 6.73 -12.82 18.52
CA ALA A 494 8.17 -12.87 18.27
C ALA A 494 8.71 -11.52 17.79
N HIS A 495 7.99 -10.83 16.91
CA HIS A 495 8.31 -9.47 16.49
C HIS A 495 8.23 -8.47 17.66
N ASP A 496 7.18 -8.55 18.51
CA ASP A 496 7.05 -7.66 19.67
C ASP A 496 8.18 -7.88 20.70
N GLN A 497 8.64 -9.12 20.89
CA GLN A 497 9.80 -9.43 21.73
C GLN A 497 11.11 -8.86 21.15
N LEU A 498 11.29 -8.90 19.83
CA LEU A 498 12.44 -8.28 19.16
C LEU A 498 12.45 -6.77 19.37
N LEU A 499 11.31 -6.11 19.18
CA LEU A 499 11.18 -4.66 19.36
C LEU A 499 11.34 -4.26 20.83
N ALA A 500 10.78 -5.03 21.76
CA ALA A 500 10.94 -4.80 23.20
C ALA A 500 12.41 -4.90 23.64
N TRP A 501 13.14 -5.88 23.12
CA TRP A 501 14.57 -6.03 23.37
C TRP A 501 15.37 -4.82 22.88
N LEU A 502 15.05 -4.29 21.70
CA LEU A 502 15.69 -3.09 21.17
C LEU A 502 15.33 -1.80 21.93
N LEU A 503 14.09 -1.69 22.42
CA LEU A 503 13.68 -0.60 23.30
C LEU A 503 14.54 -0.55 24.58
N ASP A 504 14.99 -1.71 25.09
CA ASP A 504 15.91 -1.87 26.21
C ASP A 504 17.41 -1.81 25.82
N ASP A 505 17.74 -1.15 24.70
CA ASP A 505 19.11 -0.95 24.16
C ASP A 505 19.69 -2.12 23.35
N GLY A 506 18.95 -3.21 23.17
CA GLY A 506 19.42 -4.33 22.34
C GLY A 506 20.66 -5.03 22.91
N PRO A 507 21.56 -5.56 22.07
CA PRO A 507 22.77 -6.20 22.55
C PRO A 507 23.73 -5.17 23.11
N GLU A 508 24.25 -5.41 24.32
CA GLU A 508 25.45 -4.72 24.75
C GLU A 508 26.61 -5.14 23.83
N PRO A 509 27.43 -4.19 23.34
CA PRO A 509 28.66 -4.56 22.67
C PRO A 509 29.47 -5.41 23.64
N LYS A 510 29.81 -6.66 23.27
CA LYS A 510 30.81 -7.42 24.00
C LYS A 510 32.04 -6.53 24.07
N GLN A 511 32.38 -6.03 25.27
CA GLN A 511 33.68 -5.42 25.47
C GLN A 511 34.71 -6.47 25.03
N ALA A 512 35.49 -6.14 24.03
CA ALA A 512 36.66 -6.91 23.67
C ALA A 512 37.52 -6.98 24.91
N ARG A 513 37.60 -8.18 25.52
CA ARG A 513 38.57 -8.47 26.57
C ARG A 513 39.92 -8.73 25.94
#